data_1ec48be1eeab6e189e76fa5c0ca658a3
#
_entry.id   1ec48be1eeab6e189e76fa5c0ca658a3
#
_cell.length_a   1.000
_cell.length_b   1.000
_cell.length_c   1.000
_cell.angle_alpha   90.00
_cell.angle_beta   90.00
_cell.angle_gamma   90.00
#
_symmetry.space_group_name_H-M   'P 1'
#
loop_
_entity.id
_entity.type
_entity.pdbx_description
1 polymer ?
#
loop_
_entity_poly.entity_id
_entity_poly.type
_entity_poly.pdbx_seq_one_letter_code
_entity_poly.pdbx_strand_id
1 'polypeptide(L)'
;DMSCHVSEEERNKWNTNVYCNIYYGNNESVREIATACPFDPSAVIIFPTGVTPHVWDAPNSKDYIYTAYGSTFGTTNGLRFRDDRKTLKVYQNLKGIMNEVVCLNESGVAYCYVCIR
;
A
#
# COMPACT_ATOMS: atom_id res chain seq x y z
N ASP A 1 2.45 31.43 -13.42
CA ASP A 1 1.01 31.45 -13.23
C ASP A 1 0.64 31.04 -11.81
N MET A 2 0.04 31.92 -11.10
CA MET A 2 -0.29 31.71 -9.68
C MET A 2 -1.54 30.88 -9.46
N SER A 3 -2.38 30.69 -10.46
CA SER A 3 -3.62 29.94 -10.30
C SER A 3 -3.39 28.45 -10.06
N CYS A 4 -2.24 27.92 -10.47
CA CYS A 4 -1.88 26.52 -10.28
C CYS A 4 -0.98 26.27 -9.09
N HIS A 5 -0.63 27.30 -8.36
CA HIS A 5 0.28 27.18 -7.23
C HIS A 5 -0.51 27.07 -5.93
N VAL A 6 -0.05 26.17 -5.07
CA VAL A 6 -0.54 26.12 -3.70
C VAL A 6 0.41 26.94 -2.83
N SER A 7 -0.10 27.57 -1.78
CA SER A 7 0.73 28.29 -0.84
C SER A 7 1.58 27.30 -0.05
N GLU A 8 2.66 27.79 0.50
CA GLU A 8 3.51 26.99 1.39
C GLU A 8 2.72 26.49 2.59
N GLU A 9 1.85 27.33 3.11
CA GLU A 9 0.98 27.00 4.23
C GLU A 9 0.02 25.88 3.90
N GLU A 10 -0.62 25.92 2.73
CA GLU A 10 -1.48 24.83 2.25
C GLU A 10 -0.71 23.55 2.04
N ARG A 11 0.49 23.63 1.48
CA ARG A 11 1.35 22.48 1.24
C ARG A 11 1.73 21.80 2.55
N ASN A 12 2.11 22.58 3.56
CA ASN A 12 2.44 22.04 4.87
C ASN A 12 1.24 21.38 5.53
N LYS A 13 0.06 21.96 5.37
CA LYS A 13 -1.18 21.39 5.87
C LYS A 13 -1.46 20.04 5.23
N TRP A 14 -1.28 19.91 3.92
CA TRP A 14 -1.46 18.63 3.23
C TRP A 14 -0.43 17.60 3.69
N ASN A 15 0.84 18.00 3.81
CA ASN A 15 1.90 17.11 4.25
C ASN A 15 1.73 16.60 5.67
N THR A 16 0.94 17.29 6.50
CA THR A 16 0.64 16.83 7.85
C THR A 16 -0.56 15.89 7.91
N ASN A 17 -1.32 15.75 6.83
CA ASN A 17 -2.55 14.95 6.80
C ASN A 17 -2.49 13.78 5.84
N VAL A 18 -1.67 13.87 4.80
CA VAL A 18 -1.52 12.81 3.79
C VAL A 18 -0.06 12.68 3.41
N TYR A 19 0.41 11.45 3.35
CA TYR A 19 1.77 11.15 2.91
C TYR A 19 1.71 10.02 1.90
N CYS A 20 2.35 10.20 0.75
CA CYS A 20 2.39 9.20 -0.32
C CYS A 20 3.83 8.88 -0.68
N ASN A 21 4.08 7.63 -0.97
CA ASN A 21 5.36 7.19 -1.52
C ASN A 21 5.17 5.87 -2.25
N ILE A 22 6.24 5.36 -2.84
CA ILE A 22 6.19 4.10 -3.58
C ILE A 22 7.28 3.14 -3.08
N TYR A 23 7.07 1.85 -3.35
CA TYR A 23 8.12 0.85 -3.24
C TYR A 23 8.00 -0.10 -4.42
N TYR A 24 9.12 -0.75 -4.75
CA TYR A 24 9.17 -1.74 -5.83
C TYR A 24 9.22 -3.13 -5.23
N GLY A 25 8.41 -4.04 -5.75
CA GLY A 25 8.41 -5.41 -5.30
C GLY A 25 9.73 -6.10 -5.57
N ASN A 26 10.10 -7.06 -4.72
CA ASN A 26 11.33 -7.81 -4.84
C ASN A 26 11.14 -9.33 -4.65
N ASN A 27 9.91 -9.81 -4.67
CA ASN A 27 9.53 -11.22 -4.52
C ASN A 27 9.83 -11.86 -3.15
N GLU A 28 10.33 -11.11 -2.18
CA GLU A 28 10.42 -11.66 -0.83
C GLU A 28 9.02 -12.02 -0.33
N SER A 29 8.87 -13.18 0.30
CA SER A 29 7.56 -13.65 0.76
C SER A 29 7.00 -12.77 1.87
N VAL A 30 7.86 -12.14 2.66
CA VAL A 30 7.49 -11.17 3.68
C VAL A 30 8.48 -10.03 3.64
N ARG A 31 8.00 -8.80 3.62
CA ARG A 31 8.86 -7.62 3.55
C ARG A 31 8.34 -6.52 4.46
N GLU A 32 9.24 -5.90 5.20
CA GLU A 32 8.92 -4.71 5.99
C GLU A 32 9.34 -3.46 5.23
N ILE A 33 8.45 -2.49 5.18
CA ILE A 33 8.68 -1.21 4.52
C ILE A 33 8.54 -0.12 5.57
N ALA A 34 9.68 0.50 5.90
CA ALA A 34 9.69 1.64 6.80
C ALA A 34 9.25 2.87 6.01
N THR A 35 8.06 3.37 6.29
CA THR A 35 7.61 4.60 5.65
C THR A 35 8.27 5.80 6.32
N ALA A 36 8.49 6.86 5.56
CA ALA A 36 8.98 8.11 6.12
C ALA A 36 7.82 9.02 6.54
N CYS A 37 6.68 8.43 6.86
CA CYS A 37 5.47 9.17 7.23
C CYS A 37 5.73 10.03 8.47
N PRO A 38 5.46 11.34 8.40
CA PRO A 38 5.77 12.24 9.51
C PRO A 38 4.73 12.21 10.64
N PHE A 39 3.75 11.33 10.57
CA PHE A 39 2.69 11.20 11.58
C PHE A 39 2.29 9.73 11.72
N ASP A 40 1.56 9.41 12.77
CA ASP A 40 0.99 8.07 12.95
C ASP A 40 -0.31 8.01 12.12
N PRO A 41 -0.33 7.27 11.02
CA PRO A 41 -1.51 7.28 10.16
C PRO A 41 -2.69 6.56 10.81
N SER A 42 -3.89 7.07 10.57
CA SER A 42 -5.12 6.37 10.95
C SER A 42 -5.53 5.34 9.90
N ALA A 43 -5.06 5.52 8.67
CA ALA A 43 -5.35 4.61 7.57
C ALA A 43 -4.21 4.61 6.56
N VAL A 44 -4.02 3.47 5.91
CA VAL A 44 -3.05 3.30 4.84
C VAL A 44 -3.71 2.55 3.70
N ILE A 45 -3.47 3.01 2.48
CA ILE A 45 -3.96 2.37 1.26
C ILE A 45 -2.74 2.00 0.42
N ILE A 46 -2.68 0.75 -0.05
CA ILE A 46 -1.64 0.29 -0.97
C ILE A 46 -2.31 -0.12 -2.28
N PHE A 47 -1.80 0.36 -3.39
CA PHE A 47 -2.29 -0.03 -4.71
C PHE A 47 -1.13 -0.13 -5.70
N PRO A 48 -1.25 -1.00 -6.72
CA PRO A 48 -0.21 -1.13 -7.73
C PRO A 48 -0.32 -0.01 -8.76
N THR A 49 0.81 0.30 -9.39
CA THR A 49 0.85 1.20 -10.54
C THR A 49 1.21 0.38 -11.78
N GLY A 50 0.51 0.64 -12.88
CA GLY A 50 0.78 -0.04 -14.13
C GLY A 50 0.20 -1.44 -14.28
N VAL A 51 -0.47 -1.96 -13.25
CA VAL A 51 -1.18 -3.24 -13.31
C VAL A 51 -2.55 -3.09 -12.67
N THR A 52 -3.45 -3.99 -13.02
CA THR A 52 -4.80 -4.02 -12.46
C THR A 52 -4.75 -4.50 -11.01
N PRO A 53 -5.49 -3.89 -10.07
CA PRO A 53 -5.47 -4.31 -8.67
C PRO A 53 -5.92 -5.75 -8.42
N HIS A 54 -6.82 -6.28 -9.25
CA HIS A 54 -7.29 -7.66 -9.19
C HIS A 54 -7.13 -8.30 -10.55
N VAL A 55 -6.48 -9.46 -10.59
CA VAL A 55 -6.26 -10.20 -11.83
C VAL A 55 -6.77 -11.63 -11.63
N TRP A 56 -7.77 -12.01 -12.41
CA TRP A 56 -8.30 -13.36 -12.40
C TRP A 56 -7.54 -14.22 -13.41
N ASP A 57 -6.99 -15.32 -12.93
CA ASP A 57 -6.28 -16.31 -13.74
C ASP A 57 -7.18 -17.55 -13.90
N ALA A 58 -7.94 -17.58 -14.98
CA ALA A 58 -8.92 -18.64 -15.23
C ALA A 58 -8.29 -20.04 -15.33
N PRO A 59 -7.18 -20.25 -16.08
CA PRO A 59 -6.56 -21.56 -16.17
C PRO A 59 -6.14 -22.16 -14.84
N ASN A 60 -5.69 -21.33 -13.89
CA ASN A 60 -5.25 -21.77 -12.57
C ASN A 60 -6.29 -21.55 -11.50
N SER A 61 -7.42 -20.95 -11.84
CA SER A 61 -8.51 -20.60 -10.90
C SER A 61 -7.98 -19.82 -9.70
N LYS A 62 -7.19 -18.78 -9.96
CA LYS A 62 -6.62 -17.93 -8.91
C LYS A 62 -6.98 -16.46 -9.11
N ASP A 63 -7.26 -15.80 -8.02
CA ASP A 63 -7.53 -14.35 -7.98
C ASP A 63 -6.35 -13.66 -7.33
N TYR A 64 -5.54 -13.00 -8.15
CA TYR A 64 -4.35 -12.29 -7.67
C TYR A 64 -4.74 -10.88 -7.24
N ILE A 65 -4.37 -10.53 -6.01
CA ILE A 65 -4.75 -9.26 -5.38
C ILE A 65 -3.49 -8.44 -5.11
N TYR A 66 -3.46 -7.25 -5.68
CA TYR A 66 -2.30 -6.34 -5.61
C TYR A 66 -2.58 -5.09 -4.78
N THR A 67 -3.65 -5.08 -4.03
CA THR A 67 -4.06 -3.93 -3.22
C THR A 67 -4.33 -4.36 -1.78
N ALA A 68 -4.19 -3.41 -0.86
CA ALA A 68 -4.47 -3.64 0.55
C ALA A 68 -4.86 -2.34 1.23
N TYR A 69 -5.64 -2.48 2.29
CA TYR A 69 -6.11 -1.35 3.09
C TYR A 69 -5.90 -1.66 4.56
N GLY A 70 -5.54 -0.66 5.32
CA GLY A 70 -5.39 -0.82 6.76
C GLY A 70 -5.83 0.42 7.51
N SER A 71 -6.22 0.22 8.75
CA SER A 71 -6.65 1.31 9.63
C SER A 71 -6.30 0.95 11.08
N THR A 72 -6.68 1.83 12.00
CA THR A 72 -6.55 1.55 13.43
C THR A 72 -7.40 0.35 13.87
N PHE A 73 -8.38 -0.06 13.07
CA PHE A 73 -9.27 -1.18 13.38
C PHE A 73 -8.78 -2.52 12.81
N GLY A 74 -7.85 -2.50 11.87
CA GLY A 74 -7.33 -3.72 11.27
C GLY A 74 -6.90 -3.52 9.83
N THR A 75 -6.46 -4.61 9.22
CA THR A 75 -5.94 -4.60 7.85
C THR A 75 -6.60 -5.68 7.02
N THR A 76 -6.60 -5.46 5.70
CA THR A 76 -6.95 -6.53 4.76
C THR A 76 -5.82 -7.55 4.73
N ASN A 77 -6.11 -8.73 4.16
CA ASN A 77 -5.14 -9.81 4.08
C ASN A 77 -3.88 -9.38 3.31
N GLY A 78 -2.72 -9.77 3.82
CA GLY A 78 -1.44 -9.47 3.17
C GLY A 78 -0.76 -8.19 3.64
N LEU A 79 -1.42 -7.41 4.47
CA LEU A 79 -0.85 -6.20 5.07
C LEU A 79 -0.92 -6.31 6.59
N ARG A 80 0.16 -5.95 7.26
CA ARG A 80 0.20 -5.81 8.72
C ARG A 80 0.96 -4.54 9.07
N PHE A 81 0.71 -4.03 10.27
CA PHE A 81 1.36 -2.84 10.80
C PHE A 81 2.20 -3.17 12.03
N ARG A 82 3.23 -2.36 12.25
CA ARG A 82 3.78 -2.17 13.59
C ARG A 82 2.91 -1.18 14.36
N ASP A 83 3.17 -1.06 15.67
CA ASP A 83 2.34 -0.30 16.60
C ASP A 83 2.03 1.13 16.14
N ASP A 84 3.01 1.81 15.56
CA ASP A 84 2.85 3.18 15.09
C ASP A 84 2.26 3.28 13.68
N ARG A 85 2.01 2.16 13.02
CA ARG A 85 1.50 2.06 11.64
C ARG A 85 2.40 2.72 10.59
N LYS A 86 3.65 3.02 10.95
CA LYS A 86 4.63 3.60 10.03
C LYS A 86 5.50 2.57 9.34
N THR A 87 5.53 1.35 9.85
CA THR A 87 6.19 0.23 9.21
C THR A 87 5.14 -0.72 8.70
N LEU A 88 5.14 -0.92 7.38
CA LEU A 88 4.20 -1.80 6.69
C LEU A 88 4.86 -3.15 6.49
N LYS A 89 4.17 -4.21 6.87
CA LYS A 89 4.60 -5.58 6.60
C LYS A 89 3.71 -6.11 5.49
N VAL A 90 4.31 -6.40 4.35
CA VAL A 90 3.59 -6.86 3.16
C VAL A 90 4.02 -8.27 2.80
N TYR A 91 3.11 -9.02 2.20
CA TYR A 91 3.30 -10.42 1.88
C TYR A 91 3.19 -10.66 0.38
N GLN A 92 3.97 -11.61 -0.12
CA GLN A 92 3.94 -12.05 -1.51
C GLN A 92 3.48 -13.50 -1.56
N ASN A 93 2.53 -13.80 -2.45
CA ASN A 93 1.97 -15.13 -2.64
C ASN A 93 1.28 -15.67 -1.37
N LEU A 94 0.68 -14.79 -0.59
CA LEU A 94 -0.07 -15.19 0.59
C LEU A 94 -1.46 -15.67 0.18
N LYS A 95 -1.78 -16.90 0.53
CA LYS A 95 -3.10 -17.46 0.25
C LYS A 95 -4.15 -16.80 1.13
N GLY A 96 -5.22 -16.35 0.51
CA GLY A 96 -6.40 -15.86 1.19
C GLY A 96 -7.50 -16.90 1.19
N ILE A 97 -8.71 -16.45 1.45
CA ILE A 97 -9.89 -17.33 1.39
C ILE A 97 -10.19 -17.70 -0.07
N MET A 98 -10.76 -18.87 -0.26
CA MET A 98 -11.07 -19.42 -1.58
C MET A 98 -9.81 -19.49 -2.46
N ASN A 99 -9.81 -18.82 -3.60
CA ASN A 99 -8.72 -18.87 -4.57
C ASN A 99 -7.85 -17.62 -4.58
N GLU A 100 -7.97 -16.79 -3.56
CA GLU A 100 -7.24 -15.53 -3.47
C GLU A 100 -5.75 -15.77 -3.21
N VAL A 101 -4.91 -14.99 -3.89
CA VAL A 101 -3.47 -14.95 -3.66
C VAL A 101 -3.07 -13.48 -3.57
N VAL A 102 -2.58 -13.06 -2.42
CA VAL A 102 -2.18 -11.66 -2.21
C VAL A 102 -0.76 -11.48 -2.69
N CYS A 103 -0.54 -10.49 -3.54
CA CYS A 103 0.73 -10.17 -4.17
C CYS A 103 1.07 -8.70 -3.93
N LEU A 104 1.64 -8.41 -2.77
CA LEU A 104 2.01 -7.05 -2.39
C LEU A 104 3.51 -6.78 -2.50
N ASN A 105 4.26 -7.70 -3.10
CA ASN A 105 5.71 -7.54 -3.23
C ASN A 105 6.26 -8.24 -4.48
N GLU A 106 5.46 -8.28 -5.55
CA GLU A 106 5.88 -8.95 -6.77
C GLU A 106 6.96 -8.15 -7.50
N SER A 107 8.04 -8.83 -7.88
CA SER A 107 9.12 -8.19 -8.64
C SER A 107 8.59 -7.63 -9.96
N GLY A 108 9.01 -6.41 -10.29
CA GLY A 108 8.55 -5.74 -11.50
C GLY A 108 7.29 -4.90 -11.32
N VAL A 109 6.67 -4.95 -10.14
CA VAL A 109 5.49 -4.15 -9.84
C VAL A 109 5.88 -3.02 -8.89
N ALA A 110 5.46 -1.81 -9.21
CA ALA A 110 5.60 -0.65 -8.34
C ALA A 110 4.29 -0.47 -7.55
N TYR A 111 4.42 -0.28 -6.24
CA TYR A 111 3.27 -0.10 -5.35
C TYR A 111 3.32 1.30 -4.76
N CYS A 112 2.20 1.98 -4.83
CA CYS A 112 2.03 3.27 -4.17
C CYS A 112 1.34 3.04 -2.82
N TYR A 113 1.81 3.69 -1.77
CA TYR A 113 1.07 3.69 -0.51
C TYR A 113 0.71 5.12 -0.11
N VAL A 114 -0.48 5.26 0.44
CA VAL A 114 -1.03 6.53 0.90
C VAL A 114 -1.34 6.40 2.37
N CYS A 115 -0.67 7.22 3.18
CA CYS A 115 -0.90 7.29 4.62
C CYS A 115 -1.82 8.48 4.90
N ILE A 116 -2.87 8.25 5.66
CA ILE A 116 -3.88 9.25 6.00
C ILE A 116 -3.85 9.45 7.51
N ARG A 117 -3.70 10.69 7.92
CA ARG A 117 -3.65 11.05 9.33
C ARG A 117 -4.99 10.91 10.05
#